data_2b0d6803c129b5a28fc3836c1770734c
#
_entry.id   2b0d6803c129b5a28fc3836c1770734c
#
_cell.length_a   1.000
_cell.length_b   1.000
_cell.length_c   1.000
_cell.angle_alpha   90.00
_cell.angle_beta   90.00
_cell.angle_gamma   90.00
#
_symmetry.space_group_name_H-M   'P 1'
#
loop_
_entity.id
_entity.type
_entity.pdbx_description
1 polymer ?
#
loop_
_entity_poly.entity_id
_entity_poly.type
_entity_poly.pdbx_seq_one_letter_code
_entity_poly.pdbx_strand_id
1 'polypeptide(L)'
;MTQTLKPRADLAALVKHCDTLLRTAAIGDYAGAANGLQVQNSGTVTRIAAAVDASAATVALAAAPRADLLVVHHGLFWSTRQPWTGANYELLRLLTANNLAVYSSHLPLDAHPRLGNNARLCAALGLKRLKPFFISHGQPIGFQAQTDLSRAELGHRLARATGAEPRLLPGGGERCRRIGVVTGGAGGELPQAAAEGVDTFITGEGPHWTYALAEELKLNVFYAGHYATETFGVRALAAHLSRRFHVPWVFLDHPTGL
;
A
#
# COMPACT_ATOMS: atom_id res chain seq x y z
N MET A 1 29.41 -17.32 28.48
CA MET A 1 28.91 -16.70 27.21
C MET A 1 27.40 -16.76 27.22
N THR A 2 26.72 -15.68 27.56
CA THR A 2 25.24 -15.58 27.51
C THR A 2 24.85 -15.57 26.05
N GLN A 3 24.25 -16.65 25.55
CA GLN A 3 23.56 -16.66 24.26
C GLN A 3 22.43 -15.64 24.35
N THR A 4 22.58 -14.48 23.71
CA THR A 4 21.48 -13.57 23.48
C THR A 4 20.47 -14.32 22.62
N LEU A 5 19.33 -14.69 23.21
CA LEU A 5 18.20 -15.30 22.51
C LEU A 5 17.85 -14.36 21.35
N LYS A 6 17.84 -14.86 20.12
CA LYS A 6 17.38 -14.09 18.94
C LYS A 6 15.94 -13.66 19.21
N PRO A 7 15.57 -12.41 18.87
CA PRO A 7 14.18 -11.94 19.00
C PRO A 7 13.25 -12.91 18.27
N ARG A 8 12.13 -13.27 18.91
CA ARG A 8 11.16 -14.22 18.38
C ARG A 8 9.76 -13.73 18.74
N ALA A 9 8.85 -13.77 17.79
CA ALA A 9 7.43 -13.50 17.98
C ALA A 9 6.60 -14.72 17.57
N ASP A 10 5.48 -14.91 18.22
CA ASP A 10 4.48 -15.88 17.81
C ASP A 10 3.69 -15.36 16.61
N LEU A 11 3.57 -16.17 15.54
CA LEU A 11 2.89 -15.77 14.30
C LEU A 11 1.41 -15.47 14.55
N ALA A 12 0.72 -16.30 15.35
CA ALA A 12 -0.71 -16.13 15.61
C ALA A 12 -0.97 -14.83 16.41
N ALA A 13 -0.10 -14.51 17.38
CA ALA A 13 -0.19 -13.26 18.12
C ALA A 13 0.05 -12.04 17.22
N LEU A 14 0.99 -12.13 16.27
CA LEU A 14 1.28 -11.08 15.30
C LEU A 14 0.12 -10.86 14.34
N VAL A 15 -0.43 -11.94 13.78
CA VAL A 15 -1.61 -11.91 12.89
C VAL A 15 -2.82 -11.31 13.61
N LYS A 16 -3.14 -11.78 14.81
CA LYS A 16 -4.24 -11.22 15.63
C LYS A 16 -4.06 -9.72 15.88
N HIS A 17 -2.83 -9.30 16.14
CA HIS A 17 -2.53 -7.87 16.30
C HIS A 17 -2.79 -7.08 15.02
N CYS A 18 -2.33 -7.57 13.86
CA CYS A 18 -2.58 -6.93 12.56
C CYS A 18 -4.08 -6.84 12.27
N ASP A 19 -4.82 -7.95 12.42
CA ASP A 19 -6.26 -7.99 12.14
C ASP A 19 -7.05 -7.02 13.02
N THR A 20 -6.68 -6.91 14.29
CA THR A 20 -7.30 -5.96 15.22
C THR A 20 -6.94 -4.52 14.87
N LEU A 21 -5.66 -4.24 14.63
CA LEU A 21 -5.13 -2.90 14.31
C LEU A 21 -5.73 -2.35 13.03
N LEU A 22 -5.79 -3.17 11.98
CA LEU A 22 -6.25 -2.81 10.65
C LEU A 22 -7.76 -2.99 10.49
N ARG A 23 -8.44 -3.57 11.49
CA ARG A 23 -9.88 -3.88 11.44
C ARG A 23 -10.25 -4.73 10.23
N THR A 24 -9.41 -5.72 9.92
CA THR A 24 -9.46 -6.52 8.70
C THR A 24 -10.86 -7.09 8.42
N ALA A 25 -11.56 -7.58 9.43
CA ALA A 25 -12.92 -8.14 9.27
C ALA A 25 -14.02 -7.07 9.07
N ALA A 26 -13.74 -5.79 9.39
CA ALA A 26 -14.73 -4.72 9.33
C ALA A 26 -14.61 -3.85 8.08
N ILE A 27 -13.48 -3.92 7.38
CA ILE A 27 -13.23 -3.15 6.16
C ILE A 27 -13.53 -4.03 4.95
N GLY A 28 -14.54 -3.66 4.15
CA GLY A 28 -14.87 -4.36 2.91
C GLY A 28 -13.77 -4.19 1.86
N ASP A 29 -13.57 -5.22 1.02
CA ASP A 29 -12.53 -5.22 0.00
C ASP A 29 -12.91 -6.13 -1.17
N TYR A 30 -12.09 -6.12 -2.24
CA TYR A 30 -12.20 -7.06 -3.35
C TYR A 30 -11.93 -8.49 -2.87
N ALA A 31 -12.67 -9.45 -3.41
CA ALA A 31 -12.50 -10.87 -3.04
C ALA A 31 -11.05 -11.38 -3.24
N GLY A 32 -10.36 -10.90 -4.27
CA GLY A 32 -8.97 -11.23 -4.56
C GLY A 32 -7.95 -10.69 -3.55
N ALA A 33 -8.31 -9.68 -2.75
CA ALA A 33 -7.42 -9.15 -1.71
C ALA A 33 -7.10 -10.19 -0.64
N ALA A 34 -8.11 -11.02 -0.26
CA ALA A 34 -7.98 -12.07 0.75
C ALA A 34 -7.16 -11.61 1.97
N ASN A 35 -7.60 -10.46 2.56
CA ASN A 35 -6.88 -9.81 3.67
C ASN A 35 -6.67 -10.75 4.86
N GLY A 36 -5.51 -10.66 5.48
CA GLY A 36 -5.08 -11.48 6.60
C GLY A 36 -3.94 -12.44 6.26
N LEU A 37 -3.78 -13.49 7.06
CA LEU A 37 -2.76 -14.52 6.85
C LEU A 37 -3.15 -15.40 5.66
N GLN A 38 -2.34 -15.36 4.60
CA GLN A 38 -2.55 -16.13 3.37
C GLN A 38 -1.74 -17.43 3.32
N VAL A 39 -0.56 -17.42 3.91
CA VAL A 39 0.32 -18.59 4.05
C VAL A 39 0.87 -18.58 5.45
N GLN A 40 0.75 -19.70 6.17
CA GLN A 40 1.37 -19.87 7.48
C GLN A 40 2.77 -20.46 7.38
N ASN A 41 3.60 -20.20 8.38
CA ASN A 41 4.86 -20.90 8.60
C ASN A 41 4.78 -21.83 9.83
N SER A 42 5.92 -22.25 10.38
CA SER A 42 5.98 -23.09 11.60
C SER A 42 5.55 -22.39 12.90
N GLY A 43 4.97 -21.18 12.82
CA GLY A 43 4.42 -20.44 13.96
C GLY A 43 5.36 -19.43 14.60
N THR A 44 6.60 -19.30 14.13
CA THR A 44 7.60 -18.38 14.72
C THR A 44 8.05 -17.35 13.70
N VAL A 45 8.15 -16.07 14.13
CA VAL A 45 8.67 -14.97 13.34
C VAL A 45 9.90 -14.38 14.03
N THR A 46 11.04 -14.42 13.33
CA THR A 46 12.32 -13.86 13.81
C THR A 46 12.74 -12.64 12.98
N ARG A 47 12.20 -12.49 11.78
CA ARG A 47 12.41 -11.35 10.89
C ARG A 47 11.21 -11.13 9.96
N ILE A 48 10.84 -9.87 9.79
CA ILE A 48 9.76 -9.44 8.90
C ILE A 48 10.38 -8.88 7.61
N ALA A 49 9.88 -9.29 6.47
CA ALA A 49 10.04 -8.60 5.20
C ALA A 49 8.75 -7.85 4.84
N ALA A 50 8.86 -6.71 4.17
CA ALA A 50 7.72 -5.98 3.63
C ALA A 50 7.94 -5.70 2.15
N ALA A 51 6.91 -5.88 1.33
CA ALA A 51 6.87 -5.55 -0.09
C ALA A 51 5.49 -5.02 -0.47
N VAL A 52 5.35 -4.39 -1.63
CA VAL A 52 4.01 -4.03 -2.15
C VAL A 52 3.29 -5.30 -2.61
N ASP A 53 3.93 -6.11 -3.42
CA ASP A 53 3.33 -7.27 -4.08
C ASP A 53 3.88 -8.60 -3.56
N ALA A 54 3.01 -9.60 -3.42
CA ALA A 54 3.40 -10.99 -3.22
C ALA A 54 3.56 -11.69 -4.58
N SER A 55 4.79 -11.84 -5.03
CA SER A 55 5.15 -12.52 -6.26
C SER A 55 6.26 -13.55 -6.01
N ALA A 56 6.53 -14.41 -6.98
CA ALA A 56 7.67 -15.33 -6.88
C ALA A 56 9.00 -14.57 -6.70
N ALA A 57 9.13 -13.40 -7.33
CA ALA A 57 10.31 -12.53 -7.19
C ALA A 57 10.46 -12.00 -5.77
N THR A 58 9.42 -11.40 -5.19
CA THR A 58 9.48 -10.84 -3.82
C THR A 58 9.61 -11.93 -2.76
N VAL A 59 9.00 -13.10 -2.97
CA VAL A 59 9.19 -14.28 -2.10
C VAL A 59 10.66 -14.77 -2.17
N ALA A 60 11.26 -14.82 -3.36
CA ALA A 60 12.68 -15.15 -3.50
C ALA A 60 13.59 -14.10 -2.83
N LEU A 61 13.28 -12.81 -2.96
CA LEU A 61 14.01 -11.73 -2.28
C LEU A 61 13.92 -11.83 -0.75
N ALA A 62 12.82 -12.36 -0.20
CA ALA A 62 12.65 -12.55 1.24
C ALA A 62 13.59 -13.63 1.82
N ALA A 63 14.06 -14.55 0.99
CA ALA A 63 14.98 -15.62 1.42
C ALA A 63 16.37 -15.07 1.81
N ALA A 64 16.90 -14.07 1.12
CA ALA A 64 18.24 -13.52 1.37
C ALA A 64 18.41 -12.96 2.80
N PRO A 65 17.50 -12.12 3.32
CA PRO A 65 17.54 -11.66 4.71
C PRO A 65 17.05 -12.74 5.70
N ARG A 66 16.65 -13.94 5.24
CA ARG A 66 16.05 -15.00 6.05
C ARG A 66 14.81 -14.50 6.79
N ALA A 67 13.93 -13.81 6.08
CA ALA A 67 12.63 -13.45 6.62
C ALA A 67 11.74 -14.69 6.72
N ASP A 68 10.91 -14.72 7.74
CA ASP A 68 9.94 -15.79 7.99
C ASP A 68 8.49 -15.27 8.06
N LEU A 69 8.33 -13.96 7.86
CA LEU A 69 7.04 -13.33 7.57
C LEU A 69 7.22 -12.26 6.47
N LEU A 70 6.46 -12.35 5.40
CA LEU A 70 6.32 -11.34 4.35
C LEU A 70 4.98 -10.61 4.53
N VAL A 71 5.05 -9.30 4.78
CA VAL A 71 3.89 -8.41 4.85
C VAL A 71 3.76 -7.69 3.53
N VAL A 72 2.58 -7.77 2.89
CA VAL A 72 2.32 -7.18 1.57
C VAL A 72 1.02 -6.39 1.54
N HIS A 73 0.93 -5.50 0.54
CA HIS A 73 -0.31 -4.84 0.17
C HIS A 73 -1.14 -5.73 -0.77
N HIS A 74 -0.56 -6.16 -1.86
CA HIS A 74 -1.17 -7.10 -2.80
C HIS A 74 -0.73 -8.53 -2.49
N GLY A 75 -1.67 -9.34 -2.00
CA GLY A 75 -1.43 -10.73 -1.65
C GLY A 75 -1.39 -11.69 -2.85
N LEU A 76 -1.47 -12.97 -2.54
CA LEU A 76 -1.30 -14.05 -3.52
C LEU A 76 -2.55 -14.36 -4.36
N PHE A 77 -3.75 -13.88 -3.97
CA PHE A 77 -5.03 -14.37 -4.49
C PHE A 77 -5.74 -13.43 -5.46
N TRP A 78 -5.06 -12.39 -5.95
CA TRP A 78 -5.60 -11.47 -6.96
C TRP A 78 -5.85 -12.14 -8.32
N SER A 79 -5.08 -13.18 -8.64
CA SER A 79 -5.31 -14.02 -9.79
C SER A 79 -5.62 -15.45 -9.37
N THR A 80 -6.40 -16.18 -10.17
CA THR A 80 -6.64 -17.61 -9.94
C THR A 80 -5.33 -18.38 -10.00
N ARG A 81 -4.88 -18.91 -8.86
CA ARG A 81 -3.64 -19.69 -8.75
C ARG A 81 -3.92 -21.17 -8.74
N GLN A 82 -4.53 -21.67 -9.80
CA GLN A 82 -4.81 -23.09 -9.97
C GLN A 82 -4.62 -23.49 -11.44
N PRO A 83 -4.16 -24.70 -11.70
CA PRO A 83 -3.60 -25.69 -10.76
C PRO A 83 -2.21 -25.32 -10.22
N TRP A 84 -1.75 -26.03 -9.17
CA TRP A 84 -0.41 -25.86 -8.60
C TRP A 84 0.65 -26.57 -9.46
N THR A 85 0.91 -26.02 -10.64
CA THR A 85 1.91 -26.49 -11.62
C THR A 85 2.68 -25.30 -12.17
N GLY A 86 3.83 -25.52 -12.80
CA GLY A 86 4.64 -24.46 -13.39
C GLY A 86 4.98 -23.35 -12.39
N ALA A 87 4.68 -22.10 -12.72
CA ALA A 87 5.01 -20.94 -11.87
C ALA A 87 4.30 -20.98 -10.49
N ASN A 88 3.07 -21.50 -10.42
CA ASN A 88 2.36 -21.65 -9.15
C ASN A 88 3.05 -22.68 -8.23
N TYR A 89 3.51 -23.80 -8.80
CA TYR A 89 4.26 -24.80 -8.05
C TYR A 89 5.60 -24.23 -7.53
N GLU A 90 6.33 -23.49 -8.36
CA GLU A 90 7.58 -22.87 -7.93
C GLU A 90 7.36 -21.85 -6.79
N LEU A 91 6.31 -21.08 -6.85
CA LEU A 91 5.95 -20.16 -5.76
C LEU A 91 5.66 -20.93 -4.46
N LEU A 92 4.85 -22.01 -4.52
CA LEU A 92 4.57 -22.85 -3.37
C LEU A 92 5.85 -23.47 -2.79
N ARG A 93 6.74 -23.96 -3.67
CA ARG A 93 8.03 -24.53 -3.28
C ARG A 93 8.92 -23.49 -2.58
N LEU A 94 8.98 -22.27 -3.11
CA LEU A 94 9.75 -21.17 -2.47
C LEU A 94 9.22 -20.82 -1.08
N LEU A 95 7.90 -20.69 -0.94
CA LEU A 95 7.25 -20.39 0.35
C LEU A 95 7.55 -21.47 1.41
N THR A 96 7.37 -22.74 1.03
CA THR A 96 7.55 -23.87 1.95
C THR A 96 9.02 -24.12 2.29
N ALA A 97 9.92 -24.05 1.30
CA ALA A 97 11.37 -24.26 1.49
C ALA A 97 12.00 -23.18 2.39
N ASN A 98 11.44 -21.98 2.40
CA ASN A 98 11.92 -20.87 3.25
C ASN A 98 11.11 -20.71 4.53
N ASN A 99 10.13 -21.59 4.79
CA ASN A 99 9.23 -21.48 5.95
C ASN A 99 8.66 -20.06 6.08
N LEU A 100 8.21 -19.46 4.96
CA LEU A 100 7.82 -18.06 4.85
C LEU A 100 6.29 -17.92 4.95
N ALA A 101 5.83 -17.24 6.00
CA ALA A 101 4.44 -16.81 6.10
C ALA A 101 4.18 -15.58 5.24
N VAL A 102 2.95 -15.43 4.73
CA VAL A 102 2.51 -14.24 3.97
C VAL A 102 1.27 -13.66 4.64
N TYR A 103 1.34 -12.40 5.00
CA TYR A 103 0.22 -11.60 5.50
C TYR A 103 -0.07 -10.46 4.51
N SER A 104 -1.30 -10.37 4.01
CA SER A 104 -1.74 -9.33 3.09
C SER A 104 -2.71 -8.37 3.74
N SER A 105 -2.60 -7.08 3.44
CA SER A 105 -3.60 -6.08 3.82
C SER A 105 -3.70 -4.99 2.75
N HIS A 106 -4.82 -4.97 2.03
CA HIS A 106 -5.12 -4.03 0.95
C HIS A 106 -5.93 -2.84 1.50
N LEU A 107 -7.23 -2.71 1.22
CA LEU A 107 -8.03 -1.57 1.69
C LEU A 107 -8.04 -1.39 3.22
N PRO A 108 -7.97 -2.43 4.07
CA PRO A 108 -7.81 -2.23 5.51
C PRO A 108 -6.54 -1.45 5.89
N LEU A 109 -5.45 -1.64 5.14
CA LEU A 109 -4.24 -0.84 5.32
C LEU A 109 -4.43 0.57 4.76
N ASP A 110 -5.01 0.74 3.56
CA ASP A 110 -5.23 2.05 2.95
C ASP A 110 -6.09 2.97 3.81
N ALA A 111 -7.18 2.44 4.36
CA ALA A 111 -8.08 3.18 5.24
C ALA A 111 -7.48 3.52 6.61
N HIS A 112 -6.34 2.92 6.99
CA HIS A 112 -5.80 3.11 8.33
C HIS A 112 -5.22 4.52 8.52
N PRO A 113 -5.73 5.33 9.50
CA PRO A 113 -5.49 6.78 9.57
C PRO A 113 -4.05 7.18 9.93
N ARG A 114 -3.19 6.26 10.32
CA ARG A 114 -1.79 6.53 10.71
C ARG A 114 -0.76 5.70 9.97
N LEU A 115 -1.09 4.46 9.60
CA LEU A 115 -0.17 3.53 8.94
C LEU A 115 -0.47 3.37 7.45
N GLY A 116 -1.69 3.70 6.99
CA GLY A 116 -2.15 3.49 5.63
C GLY A 116 -1.35 4.26 4.58
N ASN A 117 -1.32 3.73 3.36
CA ASN A 117 -0.65 4.35 2.22
C ASN A 117 -1.10 5.81 2.07
N ASN A 118 -2.40 6.05 2.05
CA ASN A 118 -2.99 7.38 1.89
C ASN A 118 -2.58 8.36 2.99
N ALA A 119 -2.66 7.94 4.25
CA ALA A 119 -2.30 8.79 5.39
C ALA A 119 -0.79 9.10 5.40
N ARG A 120 0.03 8.12 5.06
CA ARG A 120 1.50 8.27 5.03
C ARG A 120 1.97 9.12 3.86
N LEU A 121 1.34 8.99 2.68
CA LEU A 121 1.61 9.86 1.54
C LEU A 121 1.19 11.30 1.87
N CYS A 122 -0.01 11.52 2.44
CA CYS A 122 -0.41 12.84 2.92
C CYS A 122 0.62 13.46 3.89
N ALA A 123 1.13 12.67 4.83
CA ALA A 123 2.16 13.13 5.77
C ALA A 123 3.47 13.50 5.06
N ALA A 124 3.92 12.71 4.08
CA ALA A 124 5.11 12.99 3.28
C ALA A 124 4.98 14.27 2.43
N LEU A 125 3.75 14.58 1.97
CA LEU A 125 3.43 15.81 1.26
C LEU A 125 3.26 17.03 2.18
N GLY A 126 3.27 16.84 3.50
CA GLY A 126 3.03 17.89 4.49
C GLY A 126 1.58 18.34 4.59
N LEU A 127 0.63 17.52 4.13
CA LEU A 127 -0.81 17.78 4.25
C LEU A 127 -1.27 17.56 5.69
N LYS A 128 -2.10 18.48 6.19
CA LYS A 128 -2.55 18.49 7.59
C LYS A 128 -4.08 18.52 7.66
N ARG A 129 -4.65 18.24 8.86
CA ARG A 129 -6.10 18.27 9.10
C ARG A 129 -6.87 17.40 8.11
N LEU A 130 -6.38 16.17 7.95
CA LEU A 130 -6.95 15.20 7.02
C LEU A 130 -8.40 14.90 7.38
N LYS A 131 -9.25 14.84 6.35
CA LYS A 131 -10.64 14.37 6.45
C LYS A 131 -10.79 13.10 5.63
N PRO A 132 -11.68 12.17 6.04
CA PRO A 132 -12.02 11.02 5.22
C PRO A 132 -12.47 11.45 3.81
N PHE A 133 -12.12 10.66 2.82
CA PHE A 133 -12.36 10.95 1.43
C PHE A 133 -12.48 9.64 0.65
N PHE A 134 -13.23 9.63 -0.42
CA PHE A 134 -13.32 8.59 -1.41
C PHE A 134 -13.89 7.27 -0.86
N ILE A 135 -15.21 7.08 -1.04
CA ILE A 135 -15.89 5.88 -0.57
C ILE A 135 -15.61 4.70 -1.50
N SER A 136 -15.07 3.62 -0.95
CA SER A 136 -14.92 2.34 -1.64
C SER A 136 -15.44 1.23 -0.72
N HIS A 137 -16.18 0.28 -1.27
CA HIS A 137 -16.78 -0.84 -0.52
C HIS A 137 -17.48 -0.41 0.79
N GLY A 138 -18.16 0.75 0.73
CA GLY A 138 -18.98 1.27 1.84
C GLY A 138 -18.22 2.04 2.92
N GLN A 139 -16.92 2.28 2.78
CA GLN A 139 -16.12 3.09 3.71
C GLN A 139 -15.15 4.03 3.00
N PRO A 140 -14.74 5.14 3.65
CA PRO A 140 -13.69 6.00 3.11
C PRO A 140 -12.34 5.31 3.19
N ILE A 141 -11.63 5.27 2.08
CA ILE A 141 -10.27 4.69 2.00
C ILE A 141 -9.18 5.75 1.88
N GLY A 142 -9.50 6.92 1.31
CA GLY A 142 -8.58 8.03 1.09
C GLY A 142 -8.71 9.15 2.10
N PHE A 143 -7.92 10.20 1.88
CA PHE A 143 -7.95 11.42 2.68
C PHE A 143 -7.95 12.66 1.81
N GLN A 144 -8.62 13.72 2.29
CA GLN A 144 -8.55 15.05 1.68
C GLN A 144 -8.02 16.08 2.68
N ALA A 145 -7.41 17.13 2.14
CA ALA A 145 -6.89 18.24 2.92
C ALA A 145 -7.09 19.57 2.19
N GLN A 146 -7.26 20.64 2.98
CA GLN A 146 -7.18 22.00 2.47
C GLN A 146 -5.75 22.52 2.49
N THR A 147 -5.34 23.21 1.44
CA THR A 147 -3.99 23.74 1.25
C THR A 147 -4.04 24.97 0.36
N ASP A 148 -2.92 25.58 0.06
CA ASP A 148 -2.75 26.61 -0.96
C ASP A 148 -1.40 26.43 -1.67
N LEU A 149 -1.19 25.24 -2.23
CA LEU A 149 0.01 24.89 -2.98
C LEU A 149 -0.16 25.22 -4.46
N SER A 150 0.93 25.58 -5.14
CA SER A 150 0.92 25.56 -6.59
C SER A 150 1.02 24.13 -7.12
N ARG A 151 0.55 23.88 -8.36
CA ARG A 151 0.73 22.59 -9.04
C ARG A 151 2.21 22.17 -9.10
N ALA A 152 3.10 23.12 -9.38
CA ALA A 152 4.53 22.86 -9.45
C ALA A 152 5.10 22.42 -8.09
N GLU A 153 4.77 23.14 -7.02
CA GLU A 153 5.23 22.77 -5.67
C GLU A 153 4.70 21.40 -5.24
N LEU A 154 3.42 21.10 -5.54
CA LEU A 154 2.85 19.79 -5.25
C LEU A 154 3.55 18.68 -6.05
N GLY A 155 3.82 18.90 -7.34
CA GLY A 155 4.60 18.00 -8.18
C GLY A 155 5.99 17.70 -7.60
N HIS A 156 6.72 18.74 -7.19
CA HIS A 156 8.03 18.58 -6.55
C HIS A 156 7.96 17.79 -5.21
N ARG A 157 6.90 18.00 -4.42
CA ARG A 157 6.71 17.22 -3.18
C ARG A 157 6.42 15.75 -3.49
N LEU A 158 5.60 15.48 -4.49
CA LEU A 158 5.32 14.13 -4.96
C LEU A 158 6.60 13.46 -5.45
N ALA A 159 7.37 14.11 -6.33
CA ALA A 159 8.63 13.56 -6.84
C ALA A 159 9.60 13.18 -5.71
N ARG A 160 9.73 14.04 -4.69
CA ARG A 160 10.56 13.72 -3.51
C ARG A 160 10.01 12.57 -2.68
N ALA A 161 8.68 12.47 -2.56
CA ALA A 161 8.02 11.45 -1.74
C ALA A 161 8.05 10.06 -2.40
N THR A 162 7.90 9.99 -3.72
CA THR A 162 7.80 8.73 -4.49
C THR A 162 9.09 8.35 -5.21
N GLY A 163 10.05 9.29 -5.33
CA GLY A 163 11.31 9.05 -6.01
C GLY A 163 11.29 9.21 -7.53
N ALA A 164 10.15 9.60 -8.11
CA ALA A 164 9.98 9.84 -9.54
C ALA A 164 9.02 11.01 -9.80
N GLU A 165 9.20 11.70 -10.94
CA GLU A 165 8.31 12.79 -11.35
C GLU A 165 6.90 12.26 -11.64
N PRO A 166 5.85 12.83 -11.01
CA PRO A 166 4.48 12.42 -11.27
C PRO A 166 4.02 12.92 -12.64
N ARG A 167 3.14 12.15 -13.28
CA ARG A 167 2.41 12.62 -14.46
C ARG A 167 1.28 13.54 -14.04
N LEU A 168 1.30 14.79 -14.52
CA LEU A 168 0.23 15.77 -14.30
C LEU A 168 -0.76 15.77 -15.47
N LEU A 169 -2.06 15.73 -15.17
CA LEU A 169 -3.18 16.06 -16.05
C LEU A 169 -3.73 17.42 -15.56
N PRO A 170 -3.45 18.53 -16.26
CA PRO A 170 -3.69 19.87 -15.75
C PRO A 170 -5.11 20.39 -16.08
N GLY A 171 -6.15 19.65 -15.72
CA GLY A 171 -7.54 20.02 -15.97
C GLY A 171 -8.04 21.19 -15.11
N GLY A 172 -7.45 21.37 -13.90
CA GLY A 172 -7.82 22.42 -12.94
C GLY A 172 -6.95 23.68 -13.02
N GLY A 173 -7.15 24.59 -12.05
CA GLY A 173 -6.36 25.83 -11.93
C GLY A 173 -4.93 25.61 -11.43
N GLU A 174 -4.12 26.70 -11.43
CA GLU A 174 -2.72 26.67 -10.96
C GLU A 174 -2.56 26.37 -9.45
N ARG A 175 -3.62 26.59 -8.66
CA ARG A 175 -3.60 26.41 -7.22
C ARG A 175 -4.37 25.17 -6.82
N CYS A 176 -3.72 24.31 -6.05
CA CYS A 176 -4.29 23.13 -5.43
C CYS A 176 -4.81 23.51 -4.05
N ARG A 177 -6.12 23.71 -3.89
CA ARG A 177 -6.74 24.18 -2.64
C ARG A 177 -7.40 23.08 -1.85
N ARG A 178 -7.95 22.09 -2.52
CA ARG A 178 -8.57 20.90 -1.92
C ARG A 178 -8.01 19.67 -2.61
N ILE A 179 -7.08 19.02 -1.94
CA ILE A 179 -6.37 17.86 -2.46
C ILE A 179 -7.00 16.60 -1.90
N GLY A 180 -7.43 15.68 -2.77
CA GLY A 180 -7.81 14.31 -2.43
C GLY A 180 -6.66 13.35 -2.75
N VAL A 181 -6.43 12.35 -1.90
CA VAL A 181 -5.38 11.34 -2.05
C VAL A 181 -5.96 9.95 -1.91
N VAL A 182 -5.80 9.15 -2.96
CA VAL A 182 -6.06 7.70 -2.98
C VAL A 182 -4.91 7.06 -3.75
N THR A 183 -4.08 6.27 -3.08
CA THR A 183 -2.93 5.58 -3.67
C THR A 183 -3.36 4.46 -4.63
N GLY A 184 -2.44 3.95 -5.43
CA GLY A 184 -2.71 2.84 -6.35
C GLY A 184 -3.50 3.23 -7.60
N GLY A 185 -4.44 2.42 -8.02
CA GLY A 185 -5.11 2.49 -9.32
C GLY A 185 -6.45 3.24 -9.37
N ALA A 186 -6.67 4.28 -8.56
CA ALA A 186 -7.98 4.98 -8.50
C ALA A 186 -8.21 6.01 -9.64
N GLY A 187 -7.35 6.06 -10.65
CA GLY A 187 -7.45 7.07 -11.72
C GLY A 187 -8.68 6.94 -12.61
N GLY A 188 -9.34 5.79 -12.65
CA GLY A 188 -10.61 5.61 -13.36
C GLY A 188 -11.81 6.31 -12.69
N GLU A 189 -11.68 6.70 -11.43
CA GLU A 189 -12.78 7.16 -10.57
C GLU A 189 -12.79 8.70 -10.38
N LEU A 190 -12.29 9.47 -11.36
CA LEU A 190 -12.23 10.94 -11.29
C LEU A 190 -13.60 11.60 -11.02
N PRO A 191 -14.75 11.11 -11.56
CA PRO A 191 -16.05 11.69 -11.25
C PRO A 191 -16.39 11.65 -9.76
N GLN A 192 -16.03 10.56 -9.07
CA GLN A 192 -16.24 10.46 -7.63
C GLN A 192 -15.38 11.48 -6.88
N ALA A 193 -14.09 11.58 -7.22
CA ALA A 193 -13.19 12.55 -6.61
C ALA A 193 -13.71 13.98 -6.79
N ALA A 194 -14.14 14.35 -7.99
CA ALA A 194 -14.70 15.67 -8.29
C ALA A 194 -16.01 15.93 -7.53
N ALA A 195 -16.91 14.95 -7.45
CA ALA A 195 -18.17 15.06 -6.72
C ALA A 195 -17.99 15.33 -5.22
N GLU A 196 -16.90 14.84 -4.62
CA GLU A 196 -16.52 15.13 -3.24
C GLU A 196 -15.86 16.51 -3.08
N GLY A 197 -15.76 17.26 -4.19
CA GLY A 197 -15.41 18.68 -4.23
C GLY A 197 -13.93 18.98 -4.12
N VAL A 198 -13.03 18.05 -4.42
CA VAL A 198 -11.59 18.34 -4.56
C VAL A 198 -11.32 19.02 -5.91
N ASP A 199 -10.33 19.89 -5.97
CA ASP A 199 -9.82 20.52 -7.19
C ASP A 199 -8.54 19.85 -7.71
N THR A 200 -7.98 18.95 -6.89
CA THR A 200 -6.75 18.22 -7.20
C THR A 200 -6.85 16.81 -6.62
N PHE A 201 -6.61 15.81 -7.46
CA PHE A 201 -6.63 14.41 -7.09
C PHE A 201 -5.26 13.78 -7.29
N ILE A 202 -4.75 13.07 -6.28
CA ILE A 202 -3.50 12.34 -6.31
C ILE A 202 -3.81 10.85 -6.22
N THR A 203 -3.32 10.09 -7.21
CA THR A 203 -3.40 8.63 -7.23
C THR A 203 -2.13 8.05 -7.89
N GLY A 204 -1.99 6.73 -7.94
CA GLY A 204 -0.82 6.12 -8.57
C GLY A 204 -0.88 6.12 -10.08
N GLU A 205 -1.98 5.65 -10.66
CA GLU A 205 -2.16 5.52 -12.11
C GLU A 205 -3.61 5.65 -12.54
N GLY A 206 -3.81 5.79 -13.84
CA GLY A 206 -5.13 5.81 -14.46
C GLY A 206 -5.08 5.62 -15.98
N PRO A 207 -6.21 5.23 -16.60
CA PRO A 207 -6.29 4.97 -18.02
C PRO A 207 -6.22 6.25 -18.87
N HIS A 208 -5.85 6.11 -20.15
CA HIS A 208 -5.62 7.21 -21.09
C HIS A 208 -6.81 8.20 -21.19
N TRP A 209 -8.04 7.70 -21.22
CA TRP A 209 -9.24 8.53 -21.37
C TRP A 209 -9.46 9.52 -20.22
N THR A 210 -8.82 9.33 -19.08
CA THR A 210 -8.95 10.22 -17.93
C THR A 210 -8.34 11.61 -18.16
N TYR A 211 -7.50 11.77 -19.20
CA TYR A 211 -6.98 13.09 -19.56
C TYR A 211 -8.11 14.05 -19.96
N ALA A 212 -8.93 13.67 -20.94
CA ALA A 212 -10.06 14.48 -21.36
C ALA A 212 -11.07 14.70 -20.23
N LEU A 213 -11.32 13.65 -19.45
CA LEU A 213 -12.23 13.73 -18.31
C LEU A 213 -11.71 14.70 -17.21
N ALA A 214 -10.41 14.74 -16.96
CA ALA A 214 -9.82 15.70 -16.03
C ALA A 214 -10.06 17.16 -16.47
N GLU A 215 -9.95 17.44 -17.78
CA GLU A 215 -10.26 18.76 -18.36
C GLU A 215 -11.74 19.12 -18.20
N GLU A 216 -12.65 18.19 -18.52
CA GLU A 216 -14.11 18.38 -18.38
C GLU A 216 -14.53 18.63 -16.94
N LEU A 217 -13.93 17.90 -15.98
CA LEU A 217 -14.20 18.04 -14.56
C LEU A 217 -13.45 19.21 -13.91
N LYS A 218 -12.58 19.90 -14.64
CA LYS A 218 -11.70 20.97 -14.13
C LYS A 218 -10.85 20.51 -12.94
N LEU A 219 -10.34 19.30 -13.02
CA LEU A 219 -9.62 18.62 -11.95
C LEU A 219 -8.13 18.49 -12.32
N ASN A 220 -7.22 18.93 -11.46
CA ASN A 220 -5.83 18.54 -11.56
C ASN A 220 -5.68 17.08 -11.10
N VAL A 221 -5.02 16.23 -11.88
CA VAL A 221 -4.76 14.85 -11.49
C VAL A 221 -3.26 14.58 -11.54
N PHE A 222 -2.71 14.04 -10.46
CA PHE A 222 -1.34 13.57 -10.39
C PHE A 222 -1.31 12.05 -10.33
N TYR A 223 -0.69 11.42 -11.32
CA TYR A 223 -0.33 10.02 -11.31
C TYR A 223 1.11 9.88 -10.82
N ALA A 224 1.26 9.37 -9.60
CA ALA A 224 2.53 9.38 -8.87
C ALA A 224 3.17 7.98 -8.76
N GLY A 225 2.72 7.02 -9.58
CA GLY A 225 3.16 5.63 -9.61
C GLY A 225 2.35 4.74 -8.67
N HIS A 226 1.76 3.67 -9.21
CA HIS A 226 0.98 2.70 -8.43
C HIS A 226 1.86 2.11 -7.32
N TYR A 227 2.92 1.41 -7.72
CA TYR A 227 3.89 0.84 -6.80
C TYR A 227 4.44 1.87 -5.81
N ALA A 228 4.89 3.02 -6.32
CA ALA A 228 5.57 4.03 -5.51
C ALA A 228 4.65 4.58 -4.40
N THR A 229 3.37 4.82 -4.70
CA THR A 229 2.40 5.34 -3.73
C THR A 229 1.99 4.31 -2.68
N GLU A 230 2.18 3.02 -2.91
CA GLU A 230 1.80 1.93 -2.00
C GLU A 230 2.94 1.36 -1.16
N THR A 231 4.18 1.87 -1.34
CA THR A 231 5.31 1.49 -0.48
C THR A 231 5.17 2.01 0.96
N PHE A 232 4.40 3.06 1.17
CA PHE A 232 4.29 3.77 2.45
C PHE A 232 3.63 2.94 3.54
N GLY A 233 2.53 2.28 3.22
CA GLY A 233 1.72 1.51 4.19
C GLY A 233 2.45 0.28 4.69
N VAL A 234 2.98 -0.53 3.80
CA VAL A 234 3.69 -1.77 4.16
C VAL A 234 4.96 -1.49 4.95
N ARG A 235 5.71 -0.42 4.62
CA ARG A 235 6.86 0.04 5.42
C ARG A 235 6.44 0.48 6.82
N ALA A 236 5.35 1.25 6.93
CA ALA A 236 4.84 1.74 8.21
C ALA A 236 4.33 0.59 9.09
N LEU A 237 3.62 -0.37 8.49
CA LEU A 237 3.12 -1.56 9.19
C LEU A 237 4.28 -2.44 9.68
N ALA A 238 5.25 -2.76 8.83
CA ALA A 238 6.43 -3.56 9.23
C ALA A 238 7.23 -2.88 10.34
N ALA A 239 7.45 -1.56 10.25
CA ALA A 239 8.12 -0.80 11.30
C ALA A 239 7.31 -0.79 12.62
N HIS A 240 5.97 -0.73 12.55
CA HIS A 240 5.10 -0.84 13.72
C HIS A 240 5.23 -2.22 14.37
N LEU A 241 5.16 -3.29 13.59
CA LEU A 241 5.28 -4.67 14.06
C LEU A 241 6.67 -4.93 14.67
N SER A 242 7.72 -4.44 14.02
CA SER A 242 9.09 -4.52 14.53
C SER A 242 9.22 -3.92 15.93
N ARG A 243 8.68 -2.73 16.14
CA ARG A 243 8.68 -2.09 17.48
C ARG A 243 7.84 -2.85 18.51
N ARG A 244 6.68 -3.36 18.09
CA ARG A 244 5.73 -4.02 18.99
C ARG A 244 6.18 -5.41 19.45
N PHE A 245 6.83 -6.16 18.55
CA PHE A 245 7.23 -7.55 18.76
C PHE A 245 8.74 -7.74 18.92
N HIS A 246 9.51 -6.65 18.84
CA HIS A 246 10.97 -6.65 18.96
C HIS A 246 11.68 -7.57 17.96
N VAL A 247 11.13 -7.69 16.74
CA VAL A 247 11.71 -8.45 15.63
C VAL A 247 12.23 -7.48 14.55
N PRO A 248 13.41 -7.70 13.96
CA PRO A 248 13.93 -6.85 12.90
C PRO A 248 13.07 -6.97 11.63
N TRP A 249 13.10 -5.92 10.81
CA TRP A 249 12.42 -5.92 9.54
C TRP A 249 13.27 -5.34 8.41
N VAL A 250 12.90 -5.65 7.16
CA VAL A 250 13.52 -5.14 5.93
C VAL A 250 12.42 -4.83 4.91
N PHE A 251 12.61 -3.78 4.11
CA PHE A 251 11.78 -3.55 2.93
C PHE A 251 12.46 -4.18 1.71
N LEU A 252 11.68 -4.92 0.92
CA LEU A 252 12.11 -5.51 -0.34
C LEU A 252 11.60 -4.61 -1.47
N ASP A 253 12.50 -3.81 -1.99
CA ASP A 253 12.19 -2.91 -3.09
C ASP A 253 12.16 -3.71 -4.40
N HIS A 254 10.99 -3.72 -5.05
CA HIS A 254 10.76 -4.42 -6.32
C HIS A 254 9.83 -3.60 -7.20
N PRO A 255 10.30 -2.44 -7.70
CA PRO A 255 9.46 -1.50 -8.44
C PRO A 255 8.98 -2.10 -9.76
N THR A 256 7.70 -1.89 -10.06
CA THR A 256 7.08 -2.30 -11.32
C THR A 256 7.25 -1.26 -12.43
N GLY A 257 7.48 0.01 -12.06
CA GLY A 257 7.52 1.14 -12.99
C GLY A 257 6.13 1.69 -13.35
N LEU A 258 5.08 1.13 -12.74
CA LEU A 258 3.70 1.59 -12.89
C LEU A 258 3.30 2.48 -11.73
#